data_539e7bfb6522506dbdaeeec65b921323
#
_entry.id   539e7bfb6522506dbdaeeec65b921323
#
_cell.length_a   1.000
_cell.length_b   1.000
_cell.length_c   1.000
_cell.angle_alpha   90.00
_cell.angle_beta   90.00
_cell.angle_gamma   90.00
#
_symmetry.space_group_name_H-M   'P 1'
#
loop_
_entity.id
_entity.type
_entity.pdbx_description
1 polymer ?
#
loop_
_entity_poly.entity_id
_entity_poly.type
_entity_poly.pdbx_seq_one_letter_code
_entity_poly.pdbx_strand_id
1 'polypeptide(L)'
;MGTTSETKPKRYISVGLLAHVDSGKTTLSEGILYLTGQIRKPGRVDHGDAFLDNYALERQRGITIFSKQAVFQLGDSQVTLLDTPGHVDFSAEMERTLQVLDYAVLVVSGADGVQGHTRTLWNLLARYRIPTFIFVNKMDQPGTDKTLILKELKKKLDASCVDMEAPEDIATGDEHALEEYLEAGEVSIDTISQMIADRQIFPCYFGAALKLQGVQELLDGIGKYVGDNVSANYDQADNRLQNNGDAQQFGARVYKISRDPQGNRLTHMKITSGELKVKSLLKGGQVSEPWEEKADQIRIYSGEKFETVQQAKAGMICAVTGLKHTFPGEGLGIEAGKQAVTPMLEPVLNYQVYFPDQVCAST
;
A
#
# COMPACT_ATOMS: atom_id res chain seq x y z
N MET A 1 -43.43 4.64 4.93
CA MET A 1 -42.36 5.36 5.61
C MET A 1 -41.11 4.52 5.42
N GLY A 2 -40.29 4.85 4.44
CA GLY A 2 -39.07 4.13 4.12
C GLY A 2 -37.96 4.61 5.05
N THR A 3 -37.38 3.70 5.81
CA THR A 3 -36.13 3.94 6.55
C THR A 3 -35.00 4.08 5.54
N THR A 4 -34.54 5.29 5.32
CA THR A 4 -33.26 5.57 4.67
C THR A 4 -32.18 5.01 5.60
N SER A 5 -31.56 3.89 5.20
CA SER A 5 -30.31 3.43 5.81
C SER A 5 -29.26 4.50 5.53
N GLU A 6 -28.84 5.23 6.53
CA GLU A 6 -27.62 6.03 6.47
C GLU A 6 -26.47 5.05 6.20
N THR A 7 -26.05 4.99 4.95
CA THR A 7 -24.82 4.27 4.58
C THR A 7 -23.66 5.03 5.20
N LYS A 8 -22.98 4.41 6.18
CA LYS A 8 -21.71 4.93 6.71
C LYS A 8 -20.79 5.33 5.55
N PRO A 9 -20.04 6.44 5.67
CA PRO A 9 -19.12 6.84 4.61
C PRO A 9 -18.15 5.69 4.34
N LYS A 10 -18.02 5.30 3.07
CA LYS A 10 -17.13 4.25 2.62
C LYS A 10 -15.69 4.70 2.84
N ARG A 11 -14.92 3.93 3.60
CA ARG A 11 -13.49 4.20 3.85
C ARG A 11 -12.65 3.68 2.69
N TYR A 12 -11.57 4.39 2.38
CA TYR A 12 -10.61 4.01 1.34
C TYR A 12 -9.24 3.86 1.97
N ILE A 13 -8.63 2.69 1.82
CA ILE A 13 -7.39 2.32 2.48
C ILE A 13 -6.44 1.76 1.43
N SER A 14 -5.18 2.20 1.43
CA SER A 14 -4.12 1.65 0.59
C SER A 14 -3.17 0.79 1.41
N VAL A 15 -3.03 -0.47 1.01
CA VAL A 15 -2.16 -1.46 1.67
C VAL A 15 -1.11 -1.95 0.68
N GLY A 16 0.16 -1.80 1.01
CA GLY A 16 1.27 -2.28 0.20
C GLY A 16 1.73 -3.67 0.62
N LEU A 17 1.98 -4.55 -0.35
CA LEU A 17 2.69 -5.81 -0.11
C LEU A 17 4.16 -5.65 -0.44
N LEU A 18 5.03 -5.88 0.55
CA LEU A 18 6.47 -5.81 0.42
C LEU A 18 7.11 -7.15 0.81
N ALA A 19 8.10 -7.59 0.07
CA ALA A 19 8.77 -8.85 0.36
C ALA A 19 10.17 -8.91 -0.24
N HIS A 20 11.04 -9.69 0.36
CA HIS A 20 12.21 -10.21 -0.34
C HIS A 20 11.77 -11.18 -1.46
N VAL A 21 12.58 -11.31 -2.50
CA VAL A 21 12.35 -12.26 -3.60
C VAL A 21 12.05 -13.65 -3.02
N ASP A 22 11.16 -14.39 -3.65
CA ASP A 22 10.73 -15.74 -3.27
C ASP A 22 10.08 -15.88 -1.87
N SER A 23 9.79 -14.81 -1.15
CA SER A 23 9.04 -14.92 0.11
C SER A 23 7.55 -15.29 -0.08
N GLY A 24 7.06 -15.28 -1.33
CA GLY A 24 5.70 -15.66 -1.68
C GLY A 24 4.70 -14.49 -1.66
N LYS A 25 5.17 -13.28 -1.96
CA LYS A 25 4.34 -12.06 -2.05
C LYS A 25 3.18 -12.22 -3.04
N THR A 26 3.47 -12.63 -4.28
CA THR A 26 2.43 -12.84 -5.32
C THR A 26 1.45 -13.95 -4.90
N THR A 27 1.93 -15.01 -4.24
CA THR A 27 1.05 -16.07 -3.73
C THR A 27 0.11 -15.54 -2.63
N LEU A 28 0.61 -14.66 -1.76
CA LEU A 28 -0.22 -14.02 -0.74
C LEU A 28 -1.24 -13.08 -1.38
N SER A 29 -0.86 -12.26 -2.37
CA SER A 29 -1.80 -11.38 -3.07
C SER A 29 -2.92 -12.16 -3.75
N GLU A 30 -2.60 -13.28 -4.42
CA GLU A 30 -3.60 -14.17 -5.02
C GLU A 30 -4.53 -14.78 -3.96
N GLY A 31 -3.99 -15.20 -2.82
CA GLY A 31 -4.77 -15.70 -1.68
C GLY A 31 -5.75 -14.65 -1.13
N ILE A 32 -5.29 -13.43 -0.95
CA ILE A 32 -6.11 -12.29 -0.52
C ILE A 32 -7.24 -12.02 -1.53
N LEU A 33 -6.92 -11.93 -2.82
CA LEU A 33 -7.90 -11.65 -3.87
C LEU A 33 -8.92 -12.78 -4.03
N TYR A 34 -8.53 -14.03 -3.80
CA TYR A 34 -9.43 -15.17 -3.80
C TYR A 34 -10.39 -15.12 -2.61
N LEU A 35 -9.88 -14.94 -1.39
CA LEU A 35 -10.72 -14.91 -0.18
C LEU A 35 -11.67 -13.71 -0.16
N THR A 36 -11.29 -12.61 -0.78
CA THR A 36 -12.14 -11.42 -0.93
C THR A 36 -13.07 -11.47 -2.16
N GLY A 37 -13.05 -12.58 -2.91
CA GLY A 37 -13.97 -12.84 -4.02
C GLY A 37 -13.66 -12.06 -5.31
N GLN A 38 -12.48 -11.45 -5.42
CA GLN A 38 -12.07 -10.71 -6.63
C GLN A 38 -11.69 -11.66 -7.78
N ILE A 39 -11.18 -12.83 -7.45
CA ILE A 39 -10.83 -13.89 -8.40
C ILE A 39 -11.52 -15.20 -8.01
N ARG A 40 -11.83 -16.03 -9.01
CA ARG A 40 -12.55 -17.29 -8.79
C ARG A 40 -11.66 -18.43 -8.29
N LYS A 41 -10.38 -18.37 -8.57
CA LYS A 41 -9.34 -19.32 -8.14
C LYS A 41 -8.02 -18.56 -8.01
N PRO A 42 -7.17 -18.90 -7.06
CA PRO A 42 -5.82 -18.32 -6.98
C PRO A 42 -5.01 -18.69 -8.21
N GLY A 43 -4.36 -17.70 -8.83
CA GLY A 43 -3.36 -17.94 -9.86
C GLY A 43 -2.06 -18.45 -9.24
N ARG A 44 -1.18 -19.00 -10.06
CA ARG A 44 0.14 -19.48 -9.65
C ARG A 44 1.23 -18.84 -10.50
N VAL A 45 2.26 -18.35 -9.84
CA VAL A 45 3.44 -17.77 -10.51
C VAL A 45 4.07 -18.80 -11.44
N ASP A 46 4.21 -20.07 -10.98
CA ASP A 46 4.80 -21.18 -11.73
C ASP A 46 4.04 -21.48 -13.03
N HIS A 47 2.73 -21.19 -13.07
CA HIS A 47 1.89 -21.42 -14.24
C HIS A 47 1.71 -20.17 -15.10
N GLY A 48 2.19 -18.99 -14.63
CA GLY A 48 2.07 -17.72 -15.32
C GLY A 48 0.64 -17.20 -15.45
N ASP A 49 -0.27 -17.64 -14.56
CA ASP A 49 -1.69 -17.27 -14.53
C ASP A 49 -2.08 -16.39 -13.33
N ALA A 50 -1.10 -15.82 -12.63
CA ALA A 50 -1.34 -14.90 -11.53
C ALA A 50 -2.04 -13.62 -12.02
N PHE A 51 -3.08 -13.17 -11.30
CA PHE A 51 -3.96 -12.05 -11.66
C PHE A 51 -3.20 -10.73 -11.81
N LEU A 52 -2.20 -10.51 -10.96
CA LEU A 52 -1.39 -9.30 -10.99
C LEU A 52 -0.18 -9.38 -11.94
N ASP A 53 0.31 -10.57 -12.34
CA ASP A 53 1.48 -10.71 -13.21
C ASP A 53 1.08 -10.69 -14.69
N ASN A 54 0.79 -9.50 -15.22
CA ASN A 54 0.19 -9.31 -16.54
C ASN A 54 1.20 -9.08 -17.67
N TYR A 55 2.40 -8.58 -17.36
CA TYR A 55 3.42 -8.30 -18.37
C TYR A 55 4.17 -9.57 -18.77
N ALA A 56 4.35 -9.77 -20.09
CA ALA A 56 5.07 -10.93 -20.62
C ALA A 56 6.48 -11.11 -20.01
N LEU A 57 7.18 -10.00 -19.76
CA LEU A 57 8.51 -10.00 -19.16
C LEU A 57 8.50 -10.45 -17.70
N GLU A 58 7.46 -10.06 -16.93
CA GLU A 58 7.28 -10.48 -15.54
C GLU A 58 6.98 -11.98 -15.47
N ARG A 59 6.06 -12.46 -16.33
CA ARG A 59 5.74 -13.90 -16.45
C ARG A 59 6.97 -14.73 -16.84
N GLN A 60 7.76 -14.23 -17.79
CA GLN A 60 8.98 -14.93 -18.25
C GLN A 60 10.04 -15.02 -17.14
N ARG A 61 10.14 -13.98 -16.31
CA ARG A 61 11.16 -13.91 -15.25
C ARG A 61 10.65 -14.37 -13.87
N GLY A 62 9.33 -14.53 -13.70
CA GLY A 62 8.72 -14.89 -12.42
C GLY A 62 8.86 -13.82 -11.34
N ILE A 63 9.03 -12.55 -11.71
CA ILE A 63 9.23 -11.42 -10.79
C ILE A 63 8.31 -10.24 -11.13
N THR A 64 7.84 -9.53 -10.12
CA THR A 64 7.11 -8.27 -10.28
C THR A 64 8.10 -7.15 -10.58
N ILE A 65 7.90 -6.41 -11.67
CA ILE A 65 8.74 -5.28 -12.11
C ILE A 65 8.05 -3.95 -11.80
N PHE A 66 6.75 -3.85 -12.06
CA PHE A 66 5.95 -2.66 -11.87
C PHE A 66 4.97 -2.82 -10.71
N SER A 67 4.81 -1.77 -9.93
CA SER A 67 3.75 -1.74 -8.91
C SER A 67 2.38 -1.84 -9.57
N LYS A 68 1.56 -2.77 -9.09
CA LYS A 68 0.21 -3.04 -9.57
C LYS A 68 -0.78 -2.89 -8.44
N GLN A 69 -2.03 -2.70 -8.81
CA GLN A 69 -3.09 -2.53 -7.82
C GLN A 69 -4.25 -3.48 -8.08
N ALA A 70 -4.88 -3.90 -7.01
CA ALA A 70 -6.17 -4.57 -7.00
C ALA A 70 -7.06 -3.92 -5.94
N VAL A 71 -8.36 -3.88 -6.21
CA VAL A 71 -9.33 -3.25 -5.31
C VAL A 71 -10.29 -4.32 -4.83
N PHE A 72 -10.52 -4.38 -3.52
CA PHE A 72 -11.50 -5.27 -2.90
C PHE A 72 -12.21 -4.62 -1.72
N GLN A 73 -13.32 -5.22 -1.30
CA GLN A 73 -14.07 -4.79 -0.13
C GLN A 73 -13.65 -5.61 1.08
N LEU A 74 -13.40 -4.96 2.21
CA LEU A 74 -13.13 -5.58 3.50
C LEU A 74 -13.98 -4.89 4.57
N GLY A 75 -15.07 -5.53 4.99
CA GLY A 75 -16.09 -4.88 5.84
C GLY A 75 -16.65 -3.61 5.17
N ASP A 76 -16.63 -2.48 5.88
CA ASP A 76 -17.09 -1.18 5.40
C ASP A 76 -16.00 -0.41 4.61
N SER A 77 -14.80 -0.98 4.47
CA SER A 77 -13.66 -0.34 3.82
C SER A 77 -13.44 -0.88 2.41
N GLN A 78 -13.11 0.01 1.47
CA GLN A 78 -12.54 -0.36 0.19
C GLN A 78 -11.02 -0.32 0.28
N VAL A 79 -10.40 -1.48 0.11
CA VAL A 79 -8.94 -1.63 0.17
C VAL A 79 -8.37 -1.60 -1.24
N THR A 80 -7.37 -0.76 -1.47
CA THR A 80 -6.51 -0.81 -2.64
C THR A 80 -5.20 -1.49 -2.26
N LEU A 81 -5.05 -2.73 -2.70
CA LEU A 81 -3.81 -3.50 -2.54
C LEU A 81 -2.81 -3.07 -3.60
N LEU A 82 -1.63 -2.66 -3.17
CA LEU A 82 -0.51 -2.31 -4.04
C LEU A 82 0.56 -3.39 -3.96
N ASP A 83 0.67 -4.19 -5.01
CA ASP A 83 1.72 -5.19 -5.15
C ASP A 83 3.00 -4.50 -5.65
N THR A 84 4.06 -4.51 -4.85
CA THR A 84 5.31 -3.80 -5.16
C THR A 84 6.38 -4.76 -5.68
N PRO A 85 7.34 -4.27 -6.50
CA PRO A 85 8.49 -5.10 -6.88
C PRO A 85 9.26 -5.61 -5.66
N GLY A 86 9.58 -6.90 -5.68
CA GLY A 86 10.37 -7.55 -4.61
C GLY A 86 11.88 -7.61 -4.89
N HIS A 87 12.30 -7.29 -6.13
CA HIS A 87 13.70 -7.35 -6.54
C HIS A 87 14.40 -6.00 -6.31
N VAL A 88 15.66 -6.05 -5.84
CA VAL A 88 16.47 -4.85 -5.51
C VAL A 88 16.62 -3.89 -6.69
N ASP A 89 16.69 -4.41 -7.93
CA ASP A 89 16.85 -3.60 -9.13
C ASP A 89 15.65 -2.66 -9.40
N PHE A 90 14.49 -2.96 -8.83
CA PHE A 90 13.26 -2.18 -8.98
C PHE A 90 12.88 -1.42 -7.71
N SER A 91 13.81 -1.27 -6.80
CA SER A 91 13.58 -0.62 -5.50
C SER A 91 13.11 0.83 -5.61
N ALA A 92 13.51 1.57 -6.65
CA ALA A 92 13.06 2.93 -6.87
C ALA A 92 11.55 3.02 -7.18
N GLU A 93 11.01 2.06 -7.95
CA GLU A 93 9.56 1.95 -8.21
C GLU A 93 8.80 1.60 -6.91
N MET A 94 9.36 0.68 -6.12
CA MET A 94 8.80 0.31 -4.83
C MET A 94 8.78 1.51 -3.89
N GLU A 95 9.90 2.24 -3.74
CA GLU A 95 10.01 3.38 -2.83
C GLU A 95 9.02 4.50 -3.16
N ARG A 96 8.77 4.78 -4.46
CA ARG A 96 7.73 5.73 -4.88
C ARG A 96 6.34 5.32 -4.42
N THR A 97 6.06 4.02 -4.43
CA THR A 97 4.77 3.48 -3.99
C THR A 97 4.58 3.65 -2.47
N LEU A 98 5.65 3.63 -1.67
CA LEU A 98 5.56 3.84 -0.21
C LEU A 98 4.90 5.17 0.15
N GLN A 99 5.07 6.22 -0.66
CA GLN A 99 4.52 7.55 -0.40
C GLN A 99 3.00 7.62 -0.39
N VAL A 100 2.33 6.59 -0.89
CA VAL A 100 0.87 6.54 -1.02
C VAL A 100 0.23 5.39 -0.22
N LEU A 101 1.02 4.70 0.62
CA LEU A 101 0.51 3.65 1.49
C LEU A 101 -0.03 4.22 2.81
N ASP A 102 -1.14 3.66 3.29
CA ASP A 102 -1.61 3.83 4.66
C ASP A 102 -1.02 2.78 5.58
N TYR A 103 -0.95 1.55 5.08
CA TYR A 103 -0.39 0.39 5.78
C TYR A 103 0.44 -0.47 4.84
N ALA A 104 1.29 -1.29 5.41
CA ALA A 104 2.07 -2.28 4.69
C ALA A 104 1.91 -3.67 5.30
N VAL A 105 2.02 -4.70 4.46
CA VAL A 105 2.23 -6.08 4.87
C VAL A 105 3.63 -6.49 4.41
N LEU A 106 4.53 -6.71 5.35
CA LEU A 106 5.86 -7.23 5.09
C LEU A 106 5.81 -8.76 5.11
N VAL A 107 6.04 -9.40 3.96
CA VAL A 107 6.02 -10.85 3.82
C VAL A 107 7.43 -11.41 4.06
N VAL A 108 7.56 -12.30 5.02
CA VAL A 108 8.82 -12.96 5.41
C VAL A 108 8.66 -14.46 5.20
N SER A 109 9.65 -15.12 4.63
CA SER A 109 9.65 -16.60 4.52
C SER A 109 10.03 -17.22 5.86
N GLY A 110 9.15 -18.08 6.42
CA GLY A 110 9.46 -18.81 7.65
C GLY A 110 10.63 -19.79 7.51
N ALA A 111 10.86 -20.29 6.30
CA ALA A 111 11.97 -21.18 6.01
C ALA A 111 13.33 -20.46 5.90
N ASP A 112 13.33 -19.25 5.30
CA ASP A 112 14.57 -18.50 5.02
C ASP A 112 14.86 -17.43 6.08
N GLY A 113 13.87 -17.08 6.91
CA GLY A 113 13.98 -16.05 7.93
C GLY A 113 14.13 -14.62 7.39
N VAL A 114 14.67 -13.74 8.22
CA VAL A 114 14.90 -12.33 7.88
C VAL A 114 16.15 -12.17 7.03
N GLN A 115 15.96 -11.91 5.74
CA GLN A 115 16.99 -11.70 4.73
C GLN A 115 17.54 -10.25 4.73
N GLY A 116 18.68 -10.02 4.05
CA GLY A 116 19.27 -8.68 3.94
C GLY A 116 18.30 -7.65 3.35
N HIS A 117 17.62 -7.98 2.25
CA HIS A 117 16.64 -7.09 1.63
C HIS A 117 15.41 -6.86 2.51
N THR A 118 14.97 -7.84 3.31
CA THR A 118 13.90 -7.65 4.30
C THR A 118 14.22 -6.53 5.27
N ARG A 119 15.48 -6.43 5.71
CA ARG A 119 15.94 -5.32 6.58
C ARG A 119 15.92 -3.98 5.85
N THR A 120 16.32 -3.94 4.58
CA THR A 120 16.23 -2.72 3.77
C THR A 120 14.79 -2.24 3.67
N LEU A 121 13.85 -3.14 3.39
CA LEU A 121 12.41 -2.83 3.35
C LEU A 121 11.91 -2.33 4.71
N TRP A 122 12.34 -2.98 5.79
CA TRP A 122 12.00 -2.57 7.16
C TRP A 122 12.43 -1.14 7.47
N ASN A 123 13.68 -0.80 7.13
CA ASN A 123 14.23 0.54 7.32
C ASN A 123 13.48 1.61 6.48
N LEU A 124 13.06 1.26 5.26
CA LEU A 124 12.24 2.14 4.44
C LEU A 124 10.86 2.35 5.06
N LEU A 125 10.18 1.27 5.51
CA LEU A 125 8.90 1.37 6.19
C LEU A 125 8.98 2.24 7.46
N ALA A 126 10.08 2.15 8.20
CA ALA A 126 10.35 3.01 9.36
C ALA A 126 10.56 4.48 8.95
N ARG A 127 11.36 4.73 7.91
CA ARG A 127 11.62 6.08 7.39
C ARG A 127 10.35 6.79 6.90
N TYR A 128 9.48 6.06 6.21
CA TYR A 128 8.20 6.57 5.73
C TYR A 128 7.10 6.51 6.80
N ARG A 129 7.41 6.03 8.02
CA ARG A 129 6.48 5.87 9.15
C ARG A 129 5.22 5.08 8.80
N ILE A 130 5.36 4.06 7.95
CA ILE A 130 4.21 3.25 7.51
C ILE A 130 3.91 2.19 8.58
N PRO A 131 2.69 2.17 9.16
CA PRO A 131 2.23 1.09 10.03
C PRO A 131 2.32 -0.26 9.28
N THR A 132 2.84 -1.29 9.94
CA THR A 132 3.26 -2.51 9.25
C THR A 132 2.76 -3.75 9.97
N PHE A 133 2.04 -4.59 9.23
CA PHE A 133 1.74 -5.97 9.56
C PHE A 133 2.85 -6.88 9.00
N ILE A 134 3.13 -7.98 9.68
CA ILE A 134 4.10 -8.97 9.20
C ILE A 134 3.37 -10.28 8.93
N PHE A 135 3.52 -10.83 7.73
CA PHE A 135 3.04 -12.16 7.38
C PHE A 135 4.20 -13.11 7.19
N VAL A 136 4.35 -14.06 8.11
CA VAL A 136 5.36 -15.12 8.02
C VAL A 136 4.79 -16.26 7.21
N ASN A 137 5.23 -16.33 5.95
CA ASN A 137 4.74 -17.28 4.96
C ASN A 137 5.57 -18.57 4.95
N LYS A 138 5.08 -19.60 4.27
CA LYS A 138 5.75 -20.91 4.11
C LYS A 138 5.96 -21.66 5.42
N MET A 139 5.10 -21.48 6.40
CA MET A 139 5.16 -22.18 7.69
C MET A 139 4.86 -23.68 7.58
N ASP A 140 4.42 -24.14 6.42
CA ASP A 140 4.22 -25.55 6.09
C ASP A 140 5.48 -26.30 5.63
N GLN A 141 6.60 -25.59 5.49
CA GLN A 141 7.87 -26.21 5.10
C GLN A 141 8.56 -26.89 6.29
N PRO A 142 9.25 -28.02 6.05
CA PRO A 142 9.98 -28.71 7.11
C PRO A 142 11.04 -27.81 7.77
N GLY A 143 11.10 -27.85 9.10
CA GLY A 143 12.08 -27.10 9.88
C GLY A 143 11.63 -25.67 10.26
N THR A 144 10.45 -25.24 9.86
CA THR A 144 9.89 -23.96 10.33
C THR A 144 9.35 -24.11 11.76
N ASP A 145 9.60 -23.09 12.59
CA ASP A 145 9.10 -23.00 13.97
C ASP A 145 8.65 -21.58 14.28
N LYS A 146 7.40 -21.44 14.72
CA LYS A 146 6.76 -20.13 15.00
C LYS A 146 7.52 -19.35 16.06
N THR A 147 7.95 -20.01 17.12
CA THR A 147 8.66 -19.37 18.24
C THR A 147 10.05 -18.89 17.84
N LEU A 148 10.78 -19.72 17.07
CA LEU A 148 12.12 -19.36 16.60
C LEU A 148 12.08 -18.18 15.62
N ILE A 149 11.15 -18.18 14.67
CA ILE A 149 11.03 -17.08 13.70
C ILE A 149 10.54 -15.79 14.36
N LEU A 150 9.61 -15.85 15.31
CA LEU A 150 9.19 -14.67 16.07
C LEU A 150 10.37 -14.06 16.87
N LYS A 151 11.19 -14.90 17.50
CA LYS A 151 12.40 -14.45 18.17
C LYS A 151 13.41 -13.82 17.20
N GLU A 152 13.50 -14.33 15.97
CA GLU A 152 14.33 -13.76 14.94
C GLU A 152 13.81 -12.41 14.48
N LEU A 153 12.49 -12.25 14.26
CA LEU A 153 11.84 -10.99 13.94
C LEU A 153 12.10 -9.95 15.03
N LYS A 154 11.86 -10.30 16.32
CA LYS A 154 12.15 -9.44 17.46
C LYS A 154 13.61 -8.99 17.50
N LYS A 155 14.55 -9.86 17.17
CA LYS A 155 15.99 -9.54 17.18
C LYS A 155 16.47 -8.73 15.98
N LYS A 156 15.97 -9.03 14.77
CA LYS A 156 16.51 -8.52 13.51
C LYS A 156 15.74 -7.35 12.94
N LEU A 157 14.46 -7.18 13.28
CA LEU A 157 13.60 -6.10 12.83
C LEU A 157 13.26 -5.16 14.00
N ASP A 158 12.41 -5.61 14.93
CA ASP A 158 11.99 -4.80 16.07
C ASP A 158 11.52 -5.67 17.24
N ALA A 159 11.88 -5.30 18.47
CA ALA A 159 11.47 -6.00 19.68
C ALA A 159 9.94 -6.04 19.87
N SER A 160 9.23 -5.06 19.30
CA SER A 160 7.77 -4.93 19.34
C SER A 160 7.03 -5.75 18.27
N CYS A 161 7.70 -6.71 17.59
CA CYS A 161 7.00 -7.73 16.80
C CYS A 161 6.22 -8.65 17.74
N VAL A 162 4.88 -8.69 17.58
CA VAL A 162 3.99 -9.43 18.50
C VAL A 162 3.18 -10.48 17.75
N ASP A 163 3.00 -11.63 18.38
CA ASP A 163 2.05 -12.63 17.91
C ASP A 163 0.63 -12.21 18.32
N MET A 164 -0.26 -12.04 17.35
CA MET A 164 -1.62 -11.60 17.65
C MET A 164 -2.49 -12.65 18.36
N GLU A 165 -1.98 -13.88 18.52
CA GLU A 165 -2.60 -14.91 19.35
C GLU A 165 -2.13 -14.85 20.82
N ALA A 166 -1.17 -13.96 21.16
CA ALA A 166 -0.62 -13.79 22.49
C ALA A 166 -0.95 -12.39 23.06
N PRO A 167 -2.10 -12.21 23.71
CA PRO A 167 -2.56 -10.90 24.23
C PRO A 167 -1.59 -10.29 25.25
N GLU A 168 -0.88 -11.11 26.00
CA GLU A 168 0.13 -10.65 26.98
C GLU A 168 1.29 -9.91 26.28
N ASP A 169 1.75 -10.40 25.14
CA ASP A 169 2.80 -9.76 24.35
C ASP A 169 2.35 -8.39 23.81
N ILE A 170 1.07 -8.24 23.48
CA ILE A 170 0.49 -6.97 23.03
C ILE A 170 0.46 -5.96 24.17
N ALA A 171 -0.02 -6.38 25.34
CA ALA A 171 -0.14 -5.53 26.54
C ALA A 171 1.21 -4.94 26.97
N THR A 172 2.31 -5.68 26.81
CA THR A 172 3.65 -5.21 27.21
C THR A 172 4.23 -4.14 26.29
N GLY A 173 3.58 -3.83 25.17
CA GLY A 173 4.06 -2.84 24.19
C GLY A 173 3.83 -1.38 24.60
N ASP A 174 2.92 -1.12 25.54
CA ASP A 174 2.56 0.24 25.99
C ASP A 174 2.03 0.20 27.43
N GLU A 175 2.27 1.27 28.22
CA GLU A 175 1.87 1.34 29.63
C GLU A 175 0.33 1.34 29.78
N HIS A 176 -0.38 2.07 28.91
CA HIS A 176 -1.84 2.12 28.91
C HIS A 176 -2.46 0.76 28.51
N ALA A 177 -1.89 0.11 27.50
CA ALA A 177 -2.31 -1.23 27.11
C ALA A 177 -2.12 -2.26 28.23
N LEU A 178 -1.05 -2.12 29.02
CA LEU A 178 -0.81 -2.98 30.16
C LEU A 178 -1.84 -2.73 31.29
N GLU A 179 -2.19 -1.47 31.55
CA GLU A 179 -3.24 -1.14 32.51
C GLU A 179 -4.60 -1.72 32.09
N GLU A 180 -5.02 -1.53 30.84
CA GLU A 180 -6.25 -2.13 30.30
C GLU A 180 -6.25 -3.66 30.47
N TYR A 181 -5.13 -4.30 30.14
CA TYR A 181 -5.00 -5.76 30.25
C TYR A 181 -5.11 -6.25 31.70
N LEU A 182 -4.48 -5.53 32.66
CA LEU A 182 -4.55 -5.87 34.07
C LEU A 182 -5.95 -5.66 34.68
N GLU A 183 -6.70 -4.67 34.18
CA GLU A 183 -8.05 -4.35 34.66
C GLU A 183 -9.14 -5.23 33.99
N ALA A 184 -9.07 -5.42 32.67
CA ALA A 184 -10.12 -6.06 31.88
C ALA A 184 -9.77 -7.49 31.40
N GLY A 185 -8.49 -7.88 31.48
CA GLY A 185 -8.01 -9.16 30.92
C GLY A 185 -7.78 -9.14 29.41
N GLU A 186 -8.03 -7.99 28.76
CA GLU A 186 -7.81 -7.80 27.33
C GLU A 186 -7.45 -6.34 27.03
N VAL A 187 -6.79 -6.10 25.90
CA VAL A 187 -6.49 -4.75 25.38
C VAL A 187 -7.56 -4.38 24.37
N SER A 188 -8.08 -3.15 24.42
CA SER A 188 -9.14 -2.69 23.55
C SER A 188 -8.69 -2.63 22.07
N ILE A 189 -9.64 -2.81 21.15
CA ILE A 189 -9.37 -2.72 19.69
C ILE A 189 -8.80 -1.34 19.34
N ASP A 190 -9.32 -0.29 19.96
CA ASP A 190 -8.91 1.09 19.70
C ASP A 190 -7.46 1.32 20.14
N THR A 191 -7.07 0.82 21.33
CA THR A 191 -5.69 0.88 21.83
C THR A 191 -4.75 0.13 20.90
N ILE A 192 -5.08 -1.12 20.52
CA ILE A 192 -4.25 -1.90 19.59
C ILE A 192 -4.13 -1.18 18.24
N SER A 193 -5.23 -0.64 17.69
CA SER A 193 -5.23 0.09 16.42
C SER A 193 -4.33 1.32 16.48
N GLN A 194 -4.35 2.05 17.58
CA GLN A 194 -3.47 3.22 17.79
C GLN A 194 -2.01 2.79 17.90
N MET A 195 -1.70 1.75 18.69
CA MET A 195 -0.34 1.22 18.82
C MET A 195 0.24 0.77 17.48
N ILE A 196 -0.57 0.17 16.61
CA ILE A 196 -0.17 -0.20 15.24
C ILE A 196 0.07 1.05 14.40
N ALA A 197 -0.85 2.02 14.44
CA ALA A 197 -0.77 3.27 13.68
C ALA A 197 0.49 4.08 14.06
N ASP A 198 0.83 4.10 15.34
CA ASP A 198 2.01 4.78 15.88
C ASP A 198 3.30 3.96 15.76
N ARG A 199 3.22 2.74 15.20
CA ARG A 199 4.35 1.81 15.06
C ARG A 199 4.97 1.39 16.40
N GLN A 200 4.18 1.33 17.44
CA GLN A 200 4.59 0.83 18.78
C GLN A 200 4.61 -0.71 18.80
N ILE A 201 3.69 -1.35 18.05
CA ILE A 201 3.70 -2.81 17.83
C ILE A 201 3.58 -3.16 16.35
N PHE A 202 4.05 -4.36 16.01
CA PHE A 202 4.04 -4.91 14.66
C PHE A 202 3.36 -6.29 14.68
N PRO A 203 2.06 -6.36 14.30
CA PRO A 203 1.31 -7.59 14.29
C PRO A 203 1.91 -8.65 13.40
N CYS A 204 2.20 -9.83 13.92
CA CYS A 204 2.74 -10.97 13.19
C CYS A 204 1.66 -12.04 13.02
N TYR A 205 1.44 -12.45 11.77
CA TYR A 205 0.58 -13.55 11.36
C TYR A 205 1.41 -14.65 10.72
N PHE A 206 1.05 -15.90 10.95
CA PHE A 206 1.84 -17.05 10.50
C PHE A 206 0.98 -17.95 9.62
N GLY A 207 1.53 -18.39 8.48
CA GLY A 207 0.73 -19.20 7.58
C GLY A 207 1.49 -19.77 6.38
N ALA A 208 0.71 -20.32 5.46
CA ALA A 208 1.16 -20.84 4.16
C ALA A 208 0.20 -20.35 3.08
N ALA A 209 0.54 -19.23 2.45
CA ALA A 209 -0.33 -18.55 1.48
C ALA A 209 -0.77 -19.48 0.34
N LEU A 210 0.11 -20.39 -0.11
CA LEU A 210 -0.22 -21.37 -1.15
C LEU A 210 -1.39 -22.31 -0.74
N LYS A 211 -1.56 -22.54 0.56
CA LYS A 211 -2.65 -23.34 1.15
C LYS A 211 -3.76 -22.48 1.75
N LEU A 212 -3.69 -21.18 1.59
CA LEU A 212 -4.59 -20.17 2.20
C LEU A 212 -4.58 -20.18 3.74
N GLN A 213 -3.62 -20.83 4.38
CA GLN A 213 -3.50 -20.88 5.83
C GLN A 213 -2.95 -19.55 6.37
N GLY A 214 -3.59 -18.99 7.41
CA GLY A 214 -3.19 -17.73 8.03
C GLY A 214 -3.59 -16.46 7.22
N VAL A 215 -4.08 -16.62 5.99
CA VAL A 215 -4.44 -15.47 5.12
C VAL A 215 -5.74 -14.82 5.57
N GLN A 216 -6.72 -15.62 6.01
CA GLN A 216 -7.97 -15.09 6.54
C GLN A 216 -7.73 -14.33 7.84
N GLU A 217 -6.90 -14.88 8.73
CA GLU A 217 -6.53 -14.26 10.01
C GLU A 217 -5.81 -12.92 9.80
N LEU A 218 -4.94 -12.82 8.78
CA LEU A 218 -4.33 -11.55 8.37
C LEU A 218 -5.40 -10.55 7.89
N LEU A 219 -6.33 -10.98 7.04
CA LEU A 219 -7.41 -10.14 6.53
C LEU A 219 -8.32 -9.65 7.66
N ASP A 220 -8.70 -10.54 8.57
CA ASP A 220 -9.52 -10.22 9.75
C ASP A 220 -8.79 -9.21 10.65
N GLY A 221 -7.47 -9.39 10.84
CA GLY A 221 -6.64 -8.45 11.57
C GLY A 221 -6.56 -7.07 10.91
N ILE A 222 -6.36 -7.02 9.59
CA ILE A 222 -6.40 -5.76 8.83
C ILE A 222 -7.78 -5.12 8.98
N GLY A 223 -8.87 -5.89 8.77
CA GLY A 223 -10.24 -5.38 8.90
C GLY A 223 -10.58 -4.86 10.29
N LYS A 224 -10.00 -5.47 11.33
CA LYS A 224 -10.25 -5.14 12.74
C LYS A 224 -9.43 -3.94 13.22
N TYR A 225 -8.14 -3.85 12.86
CA TYR A 225 -7.20 -2.91 13.45
C TYR A 225 -6.84 -1.73 12.54
N VAL A 226 -7.16 -1.78 11.25
CA VAL A 226 -7.05 -0.61 10.38
C VAL A 226 -8.27 0.28 10.62
N GLY A 227 -8.20 1.06 11.68
CA GLY A 227 -9.31 1.83 12.23
C GLY A 227 -9.54 3.20 11.56
N ASP A 228 -10.35 4.02 12.23
CA ASP A 228 -10.73 5.39 11.81
C ASP A 228 -9.54 6.36 11.76
N ASN A 229 -8.40 5.98 12.32
CA ASN A 229 -7.19 6.80 12.39
C ASN A 229 -6.60 7.13 11.01
N VAL A 230 -6.88 6.34 9.96
CA VAL A 230 -6.50 6.68 8.59
C VAL A 230 -7.26 7.93 8.14
N SER A 231 -8.56 8.00 8.41
CA SER A 231 -9.36 9.20 8.15
C SER A 231 -8.91 10.38 9.01
N ALA A 232 -8.55 10.13 10.28
CA ALA A 232 -8.09 11.16 11.19
C ALA A 232 -6.75 11.79 10.77
N ASN A 233 -5.85 11.04 10.14
CA ASN A 233 -4.61 11.59 9.58
C ASN A 233 -4.88 12.51 8.38
N TYR A 234 -5.92 12.22 7.60
CA TYR A 234 -6.40 13.11 6.54
C TYR A 234 -7.20 14.28 7.12
N ASP A 235 -8.03 14.04 8.16
CA ASP A 235 -8.86 15.06 8.83
C ASP A 235 -8.03 15.96 9.76
N GLN A 236 -6.94 15.49 10.39
CA GLN A 236 -6.06 16.32 11.23
C GLN A 236 -5.21 17.29 10.40
N ALA A 237 -4.85 16.94 9.18
CA ALA A 237 -4.28 17.89 8.24
C ALA A 237 -5.31 19.02 7.91
N ASP A 238 -6.60 18.69 7.92
CA ASP A 238 -7.72 19.57 7.66
C ASP A 238 -8.15 20.42 8.88
N ASN A 239 -8.16 19.84 10.09
CA ASN A 239 -8.59 20.56 11.31
C ASN A 239 -7.70 21.75 11.67
N ARG A 240 -6.45 21.82 11.20
CA ARG A 240 -5.62 23.02 11.31
C ARG A 240 -6.05 24.13 10.34
N LEU A 241 -6.89 23.82 9.34
CA LEU A 241 -7.41 24.76 8.32
C LEU A 241 -8.92 25.03 8.48
N GLN A 242 -9.63 24.27 9.32
CA GLN A 242 -11.11 24.37 9.51
C GLN A 242 -11.63 25.61 10.23
N ASN A 243 -10.82 26.67 10.39
CA ASN A 243 -11.37 27.94 10.92
C ASN A 243 -12.21 28.74 9.93
N ASN A 244 -12.51 28.26 8.71
CA ASN A 244 -13.21 29.04 7.69
C ASN A 244 -14.35 28.32 6.94
N GLY A 245 -14.96 27.26 7.45
CA GLY A 245 -16.27 26.80 6.92
C GLY A 245 -16.33 26.37 5.44
N ASP A 246 -15.19 26.20 4.77
CA ASP A 246 -15.11 25.83 3.35
C ASP A 246 -14.97 24.32 3.17
N ALA A 247 -15.55 23.80 2.07
CA ALA A 247 -15.42 22.41 1.66
C ALA A 247 -13.94 21.98 1.65
N GLN A 248 -13.66 20.74 2.11
CA GLN A 248 -12.31 20.13 2.14
C GLN A 248 -11.53 20.44 0.86
N GLN A 249 -10.40 21.13 0.98
CA GLN A 249 -9.59 21.50 -0.17
C GLN A 249 -8.94 20.26 -0.78
N PHE A 250 -8.93 20.20 -2.10
CA PHE A 250 -8.29 19.11 -2.85
C PHE A 250 -6.80 19.00 -2.56
N GLY A 251 -6.35 17.79 -2.28
CA GLY A 251 -4.95 17.39 -2.18
C GLY A 251 -4.71 16.05 -2.84
N ALA A 252 -3.56 15.90 -3.53
CA ALA A 252 -3.16 14.61 -4.10
C ALA A 252 -1.63 14.48 -4.17
N ARG A 253 -1.15 13.21 -4.15
CA ARG A 253 0.26 12.85 -4.33
C ARG A 253 0.40 11.96 -5.55
N VAL A 254 1.17 12.41 -6.54
CA VAL A 254 1.52 11.61 -7.73
C VAL A 254 2.64 10.64 -7.36
N TYR A 255 2.47 9.35 -7.64
CA TYR A 255 3.50 8.35 -7.34
C TYR A 255 4.03 7.61 -8.57
N LYS A 256 3.27 7.60 -9.68
CA LYS A 256 3.63 6.84 -10.88
C LYS A 256 3.07 7.49 -12.13
N ILE A 257 3.84 7.43 -13.21
CA ILE A 257 3.38 7.73 -14.57
C ILE A 257 3.47 6.45 -15.40
N SER A 258 2.43 6.17 -16.18
CA SER A 258 2.41 5.06 -17.13
C SER A 258 1.70 5.45 -18.42
N ARG A 259 1.60 4.52 -19.35
CA ARG A 259 0.79 4.67 -20.57
C ARG A 259 -0.17 3.50 -20.69
N ASP A 260 -1.38 3.76 -21.17
CA ASP A 260 -2.32 2.71 -21.53
C ASP A 260 -1.93 2.05 -22.89
N PRO A 261 -2.57 0.92 -23.27
CA PRO A 261 -2.29 0.25 -24.55
C PRO A 261 -2.49 1.14 -25.80
N GLN A 262 -3.26 2.23 -25.68
CA GLN A 262 -3.48 3.22 -26.73
C GLN A 262 -2.42 4.34 -26.73
N GLY A 263 -1.44 4.28 -25.79
CA GLY A 263 -0.38 5.28 -25.66
C GLY A 263 -0.76 6.51 -24.83
N ASN A 264 -1.99 6.60 -24.30
CA ASN A 264 -2.40 7.72 -23.46
C ASN A 264 -1.62 7.74 -22.16
N ARG A 265 -1.15 8.92 -21.78
CA ARG A 265 -0.46 9.12 -20.47
C ARG A 265 -1.45 8.97 -19.33
N LEU A 266 -1.04 8.22 -18.33
CA LEU A 266 -1.75 7.99 -17.07
C LEU A 266 -0.93 8.54 -15.91
N THR A 267 -1.50 9.49 -15.18
CA THR A 267 -0.94 10.00 -13.92
C THR A 267 -1.60 9.27 -12.76
N HIS A 268 -0.86 8.39 -12.09
CA HIS A 268 -1.34 7.67 -10.92
C HIS A 268 -1.09 8.50 -9.68
N MET A 269 -2.15 8.71 -8.89
CA MET A 269 -2.11 9.52 -7.69
C MET A 269 -3.00 8.98 -6.58
N LYS A 270 -2.67 9.31 -5.35
CA LYS A 270 -3.56 9.16 -4.19
C LYS A 270 -4.18 10.51 -3.88
N ILE A 271 -5.48 10.53 -3.70
CA ILE A 271 -6.17 11.70 -3.17
C ILE A 271 -5.94 11.73 -1.66
N THR A 272 -5.29 12.78 -1.17
CA THR A 272 -4.93 12.94 0.25
C THR A 272 -5.93 13.78 1.02
N SER A 273 -6.70 14.63 0.33
CA SER A 273 -7.73 15.47 0.93
C SER A 273 -8.78 15.85 -0.10
N GLY A 274 -10.01 16.10 0.36
CA GLY A 274 -11.13 16.53 -0.47
C GLY A 274 -11.49 15.53 -1.56
N GLU A 275 -11.81 16.03 -2.74
CA GLU A 275 -12.19 15.21 -3.89
C GLU A 275 -11.66 15.76 -5.22
N LEU A 276 -11.40 14.87 -6.17
CA LEU A 276 -11.10 15.20 -7.56
C LEU A 276 -12.30 14.83 -8.43
N LYS A 277 -12.83 15.78 -9.19
CA LYS A 277 -13.90 15.56 -10.19
C LYS A 277 -13.33 15.54 -11.60
N VAL A 278 -13.97 14.79 -12.47
CA VAL A 278 -13.72 14.83 -13.92
C VAL A 278 -13.91 16.27 -14.41
N LYS A 279 -13.01 16.72 -15.30
CA LYS A 279 -12.92 18.09 -15.85
C LYS A 279 -12.45 19.16 -14.86
N SER A 280 -12.08 18.79 -13.62
CA SER A 280 -11.39 19.73 -12.72
C SER A 280 -10.09 20.22 -13.33
N LEU A 281 -9.82 21.50 -13.13
CA LEU A 281 -8.59 22.16 -13.52
C LEU A 281 -7.57 21.97 -12.38
N LEU A 282 -6.46 21.34 -12.68
CA LEU A 282 -5.37 21.09 -11.75
C LEU A 282 -4.19 22.02 -12.07
N LYS A 283 -3.49 22.43 -11.04
CA LYS A 283 -2.30 23.26 -11.12
C LYS A 283 -1.15 22.55 -10.41
N GLY A 284 0.02 22.65 -11.00
CA GLY A 284 1.24 22.05 -10.46
C GLY A 284 2.48 22.65 -11.09
N GLY A 285 3.60 21.93 -10.99
CA GLY A 285 4.91 22.36 -11.49
C GLY A 285 5.72 23.17 -10.48
N GLN A 286 6.94 23.49 -10.88
CA GLN A 286 7.81 24.38 -10.10
C GLN A 286 7.42 25.84 -10.33
N VAL A 287 7.83 26.73 -9.42
CA VAL A 287 7.58 28.18 -9.54
C VAL A 287 8.08 28.76 -10.87
N SER A 288 9.17 28.18 -11.40
CA SER A 288 9.76 28.56 -12.70
C SER A 288 8.98 28.07 -13.90
N GLU A 289 8.24 26.96 -13.76
CA GLU A 289 7.51 26.28 -14.84
C GLU A 289 6.16 25.77 -14.33
N PRO A 290 5.22 26.68 -14.02
CA PRO A 290 3.90 26.29 -13.57
C PRO A 290 3.09 25.74 -14.75
N TRP A 291 2.24 24.75 -14.46
CA TRP A 291 1.30 24.21 -15.43
C TRP A 291 -0.12 24.22 -14.90
N GLU A 292 -1.10 24.26 -15.82
CA GLU A 292 -2.53 24.19 -15.54
C GLU A 292 -3.18 23.28 -16.58
N GLU A 293 -3.74 22.16 -16.14
CA GLU A 293 -4.27 21.11 -17.01
C GLU A 293 -5.56 20.53 -16.47
N LYS A 294 -6.37 19.96 -17.37
CA LYS A 294 -7.67 19.36 -17.04
C LYS A 294 -7.56 17.87 -16.81
N ALA A 295 -8.17 17.39 -15.73
CA ALA A 295 -8.39 15.97 -15.49
C ALA A 295 -9.49 15.45 -16.44
N ASP A 296 -9.14 14.74 -17.51
CA ASP A 296 -10.12 14.30 -18.51
C ASP A 296 -10.93 13.10 -18.07
N GLN A 297 -10.28 12.06 -17.57
CA GLN A 297 -10.91 10.86 -17.02
C GLN A 297 -10.23 10.48 -15.72
N ILE A 298 -11.00 9.89 -14.80
CA ILE A 298 -10.51 9.30 -13.56
C ILE A 298 -10.79 7.81 -13.64
N ARG A 299 -9.75 6.99 -13.55
CA ARG A 299 -9.81 5.52 -13.65
C ARG A 299 -9.35 4.88 -12.37
N ILE A 300 -10.13 3.91 -11.87
CA ILE A 300 -9.75 3.04 -10.75
C ILE A 300 -9.37 1.69 -11.34
N TYR A 301 -8.11 1.32 -11.22
CA TYR A 301 -7.59 0.06 -11.75
C TYR A 301 -7.75 -1.09 -10.74
N SER A 302 -8.00 -2.29 -11.25
CA SER A 302 -7.89 -3.55 -10.52
C SER A 302 -7.34 -4.60 -11.49
N GLY A 303 -6.05 -4.92 -11.36
CA GLY A 303 -5.30 -5.66 -12.38
C GLY A 303 -5.22 -4.87 -13.70
N GLU A 304 -5.54 -5.52 -14.82
CA GLU A 304 -5.58 -4.87 -16.15
C GLU A 304 -6.85 -4.06 -16.40
N LYS A 305 -7.90 -4.33 -15.65
CA LYS A 305 -9.19 -3.69 -15.84
C LYS A 305 -9.28 -2.39 -15.05
N PHE A 306 -10.07 -1.47 -15.56
CA PHE A 306 -10.37 -0.25 -14.84
C PHE A 306 -11.85 0.10 -14.93
N GLU A 307 -12.31 0.83 -13.94
CA GLU A 307 -13.60 1.50 -13.90
C GLU A 307 -13.39 3.01 -14.05
N THR A 308 -14.21 3.67 -14.86
CA THR A 308 -14.18 5.13 -14.99
C THR A 308 -15.18 5.72 -14.01
N VAL A 309 -14.70 6.62 -13.13
CA VAL A 309 -15.52 7.28 -12.12
C VAL A 309 -15.63 8.78 -12.38
N GLN A 310 -16.72 9.40 -11.90
CA GLN A 310 -16.93 10.85 -12.03
C GLN A 310 -16.13 11.66 -11.01
N GLN A 311 -15.79 11.03 -9.87
CA GLN A 311 -15.01 11.65 -8.82
C GLN A 311 -14.18 10.60 -8.05
N ALA A 312 -13.03 11.02 -7.54
CA ALA A 312 -12.23 10.28 -6.58
C ALA A 312 -12.14 11.08 -5.27
N LYS A 313 -12.31 10.39 -4.14
CA LYS A 313 -12.33 10.97 -2.79
C LYS A 313 -11.02 10.72 -2.05
N ALA A 314 -10.79 11.44 -0.97
CA ALA A 314 -9.66 11.23 -0.06
C ALA A 314 -9.51 9.73 0.31
N GLY A 315 -8.27 9.25 0.33
CA GLY A 315 -7.91 7.83 0.50
C GLY A 315 -7.88 7.00 -0.80
N MET A 316 -8.58 7.43 -1.86
CA MET A 316 -8.60 6.67 -3.13
C MET A 316 -7.30 6.82 -3.91
N ILE A 317 -6.88 5.71 -4.51
CA ILE A 317 -5.84 5.69 -5.55
C ILE A 317 -6.51 5.63 -6.91
N CYS A 318 -6.12 6.54 -7.80
CA CYS A 318 -6.67 6.61 -9.15
C CYS A 318 -5.60 6.94 -10.19
N ALA A 319 -5.92 6.69 -11.46
CA ALA A 319 -5.15 7.13 -12.61
C ALA A 319 -5.95 8.19 -13.39
N VAL A 320 -5.31 9.30 -13.70
CA VAL A 320 -5.94 10.45 -14.36
C VAL A 320 -5.33 10.63 -15.75
N THR A 321 -6.17 10.83 -16.76
CA THR A 321 -5.76 11.22 -18.10
C THR A 321 -5.90 12.73 -18.29
N GLY A 322 -5.21 13.27 -19.32
CA GLY A 322 -5.25 14.71 -19.64
C GLY A 322 -4.10 15.51 -19.04
N LEU A 323 -3.35 14.95 -18.09
CA LEU A 323 -2.21 15.59 -17.45
C LEU A 323 -0.91 15.22 -18.16
N LYS A 324 -0.16 16.21 -18.63
CA LYS A 324 1.06 16.02 -19.44
C LYS A 324 2.34 16.33 -18.67
N HIS A 325 2.29 17.27 -17.72
CA HIS A 325 3.48 17.83 -17.05
C HIS A 325 3.71 17.27 -15.65
N THR A 326 2.78 16.45 -15.12
CA THR A 326 2.94 15.82 -13.80
C THR A 326 4.16 14.89 -13.74
N PHE A 327 4.78 14.75 -12.58
CA PHE A 327 5.90 13.84 -12.36
C PHE A 327 5.74 13.04 -11.04
N PRO A 328 6.38 11.88 -10.91
CA PRO A 328 6.32 11.10 -9.67
C PRO A 328 6.92 11.87 -8.49
N GLY A 329 6.21 11.90 -7.36
CA GLY A 329 6.56 12.65 -6.16
C GLY A 329 5.92 14.04 -6.10
N GLU A 330 5.29 14.52 -7.17
CA GLU A 330 4.62 15.82 -7.18
C GLU A 330 3.39 15.83 -6.28
N GLY A 331 3.27 16.87 -5.46
CA GLY A 331 2.07 17.19 -4.68
C GLY A 331 1.19 18.17 -5.42
N LEU A 332 -0.11 17.93 -5.43
CA LEU A 332 -1.12 18.77 -6.07
C LEU A 332 -2.10 19.34 -5.02
N GLY A 333 -2.64 20.53 -5.28
CA GLY A 333 -3.55 21.20 -4.35
C GLY A 333 -2.84 21.54 -3.03
N ILE A 334 -3.40 21.15 -1.89
CA ILE A 334 -2.80 21.40 -0.55
C ILE A 334 -1.47 20.64 -0.34
N GLU A 335 -1.16 19.66 -1.19
CA GLU A 335 0.12 18.95 -1.20
C GLU A 335 1.19 19.68 -2.03
N ALA A 336 0.83 20.72 -2.78
CA ALA A 336 1.76 21.50 -3.59
C ALA A 336 2.83 22.14 -2.70
N GLY A 337 4.10 22.04 -3.11
CA GLY A 337 5.22 22.59 -2.37
C GLY A 337 5.66 21.80 -1.12
N LYS A 338 4.91 20.79 -0.68
CA LYS A 338 5.39 19.86 0.33
C LYS A 338 6.47 18.98 -0.28
N GLN A 339 7.68 19.05 0.27
CA GLN A 339 8.77 18.20 -0.20
C GLN A 339 8.38 16.72 -0.03
N ALA A 340 8.44 15.97 -1.12
CA ALA A 340 8.43 14.52 -1.05
C ALA A 340 9.65 14.06 -0.23
N VAL A 341 9.50 12.96 0.51
CA VAL A 341 10.65 12.33 1.18
C VAL A 341 11.68 12.02 0.11
N THR A 342 12.91 12.53 0.27
CA THR A 342 13.99 12.25 -0.68
C THR A 342 14.21 10.75 -0.75
N PRO A 343 14.15 10.12 -1.94
CA PRO A 343 14.40 8.70 -2.08
C PRO A 343 15.74 8.31 -1.48
N MET A 344 15.77 7.17 -0.78
CA MET A 344 16.99 6.63 -0.18
C MET A 344 17.72 5.70 -1.15
N LEU A 345 16.96 5.10 -2.06
CA LEU A 345 17.48 4.14 -3.03
C LEU A 345 17.78 4.87 -4.34
N GLU A 346 19.05 5.24 -4.51
CA GLU A 346 19.53 5.81 -5.75
C GLU A 346 19.95 4.71 -6.74
N PRO A 347 19.77 4.92 -8.06
CA PRO A 347 20.28 3.99 -9.06
C PRO A 347 21.79 3.85 -8.95
N VAL A 348 22.28 2.62 -8.76
CA VAL A 348 23.73 2.34 -8.70
C VAL A 348 24.38 2.42 -10.07
N LEU A 349 23.60 2.24 -11.13
CA LEU A 349 24.05 2.25 -12.52
C LEU A 349 23.19 3.19 -13.35
N ASN A 350 23.82 4.06 -14.11
CA ASN A 350 23.17 4.90 -15.10
C ASN A 350 23.60 4.47 -16.50
N TYR A 351 22.65 4.27 -17.39
CA TYR A 351 22.89 3.95 -18.79
C TYR A 351 22.42 5.09 -19.67
N GLN A 352 23.27 5.51 -20.61
CA GLN A 352 22.85 6.39 -21.67
C GLN A 352 22.30 5.57 -22.83
N VAL A 353 21.03 5.82 -23.21
CA VAL A 353 20.40 5.14 -24.34
C VAL A 353 20.52 6.02 -25.57
N TYR A 354 21.14 5.49 -26.62
CA TYR A 354 21.20 6.13 -27.93
C TYR A 354 20.07 5.56 -28.82
N PHE A 355 19.21 6.45 -29.27
CA PHE A 355 18.16 6.07 -30.24
C PHE A 355 18.71 6.27 -31.66
N PRO A 356 18.37 5.39 -32.64
CA PRO A 356 18.60 5.66 -34.05
C PRO A 356 17.88 6.97 -34.46
N ASP A 357 18.45 7.74 -35.37
CA ASP A 357 18.01 9.09 -35.78
C ASP A 357 16.53 9.21 -36.24
N GLN A 358 15.80 8.09 -36.33
CA GLN A 358 14.40 8.04 -36.74
C GLN A 358 13.42 7.75 -35.58
N VAL A 359 13.88 7.57 -34.35
CA VAL A 359 13.02 7.30 -33.18
C VAL A 359 13.05 8.49 -32.26
N CYS A 360 12.02 9.32 -32.28
CA CYS A 360 11.82 10.33 -31.25
C CYS A 360 11.58 9.62 -29.90
N ALA A 361 12.44 9.90 -28.93
CA ALA A 361 12.16 9.56 -27.54
C ALA A 361 10.88 10.30 -27.15
N SER A 362 9.76 9.59 -27.08
CA SER A 362 8.55 10.15 -26.50
C SER A 362 8.76 10.28 -24.99
N THR A 363 9.05 11.48 -24.54
CA THR A 363 9.07 11.88 -23.13
C THR A 363 7.76 11.57 -22.43
#